data_a1092592396de8fb613fd2e11c314dc7
#
_entry.id   a1092592396de8fb613fd2e11c314dc7
#
_cell.length_a   1.000
_cell.length_b   1.000
_cell.length_c   1.000
_cell.angle_alpha   90.00
_cell.angle_beta   90.00
_cell.angle_gamma   90.00
#
_symmetry.space_group_name_H-M   'P 1'
#
loop_
_entity.id
_entity.type
_entity.pdbx_description
1 polymer ?
#
loop_
_entity_poly.entity_id
_entity_poly.type
_entity_poly.pdbx_seq_one_letter_code
_entity_poly.pdbx_strand_id
1 'polypeptide(L)'
;MPFLVVLFILAVVTLFASVKIVQQQERGIVLRLGKYKALADPGLNLVMPYIESMIKVDMRERVINVDPQKVITKDNVSVTVDAVIYYKIVDPVKAEFEVEDFGNAATTLAQTNLRNIVGDKTLDETLTARDHINTNLRLVLDEATNGWGVKVTRVEVQKIDPPPEITDAMSLQMKAEREKRAHILQAEGIKQSDITQAEGQKNAEILKAQGDAQAKILRADAEAGAIQRVAEAANKYFDQKAQAWERLRVSESVLKNNTKYVLPTSSDIVNVLNLEGDGKTFTPIKK
;
A
#
# COMPACT_ATOMS: atom_id res chain seq x y z
N MET A 1 -77.35 16.99 -37.85
CA MET A 1 -76.91 16.52 -36.52
C MET A 1 -75.73 15.47 -36.53
N PRO A 2 -75.72 14.43 -37.38
CA PRO A 2 -74.60 13.45 -37.37
C PRO A 2 -73.23 14.06 -37.72
N PHE A 3 -73.15 15.03 -38.59
CA PHE A 3 -71.91 15.69 -39.02
C PHE A 3 -71.17 16.41 -37.83
N LEU A 4 -71.93 17.12 -36.96
CA LEU A 4 -71.38 17.77 -35.80
C LEU A 4 -70.80 16.78 -34.74
N VAL A 5 -71.46 15.62 -34.59
CA VAL A 5 -70.99 14.55 -33.75
C VAL A 5 -69.67 13.93 -34.25
N VAL A 6 -69.59 13.70 -35.54
CA VAL A 6 -68.34 13.20 -36.18
C VAL A 6 -67.24 14.21 -36.07
N LEU A 7 -67.48 15.50 -36.27
CA LEU A 7 -66.48 16.55 -36.15
C LEU A 7 -66.00 16.70 -34.68
N PHE A 8 -66.90 16.57 -33.71
CA PHE A 8 -66.57 16.60 -32.28
C PHE A 8 -65.71 15.38 -31.89
N ILE A 9 -66.07 14.19 -32.34
CA ILE A 9 -65.25 12.97 -32.12
C ILE A 9 -63.87 13.14 -32.72
N LEU A 10 -63.74 13.62 -33.94
CA LEU A 10 -62.48 13.89 -34.60
C LEU A 10 -61.64 14.91 -33.86
N ALA A 11 -62.23 15.99 -33.32
CA ALA A 11 -61.57 16.99 -32.50
C ALA A 11 -61.06 16.41 -31.17
N VAL A 12 -61.82 15.54 -30.53
CA VAL A 12 -61.40 14.86 -29.32
C VAL A 12 -60.25 13.87 -29.59
N VAL A 13 -60.34 13.09 -30.66
CA VAL A 13 -59.26 12.17 -31.05
C VAL A 13 -57.97 12.92 -31.38
N THR A 14 -58.05 14.04 -32.11
CA THR A 14 -56.85 14.84 -32.43
C THR A 14 -56.26 15.48 -31.17
N LEU A 15 -57.06 15.87 -30.20
CA LEU A 15 -56.63 16.45 -28.94
C LEU A 15 -55.85 15.38 -28.11
N PHE A 16 -56.38 14.15 -28.03
CA PHE A 16 -55.65 13.05 -27.35
C PHE A 16 -54.38 12.66 -28.10
N ALA A 17 -54.36 12.66 -29.41
CA ALA A 17 -53.17 12.37 -30.23
C ALA A 17 -52.09 13.46 -30.12
N SER A 18 -52.49 14.70 -29.74
CA SER A 18 -51.58 15.83 -29.57
C SER A 18 -50.71 15.74 -28.29
N VAL A 19 -51.14 14.98 -27.31
CA VAL A 19 -50.45 14.87 -26.04
C VAL A 19 -49.35 13.80 -26.14
N LYS A 20 -48.07 14.21 -25.94
CA LYS A 20 -46.90 13.31 -25.90
C LYS A 20 -46.19 13.49 -24.55
N ILE A 21 -45.94 12.38 -23.90
CA ILE A 21 -45.21 12.36 -22.62
C ILE A 21 -43.73 12.02 -22.91
N VAL A 22 -42.83 12.86 -22.44
CA VAL A 22 -41.36 12.66 -22.48
C VAL A 22 -40.90 12.29 -21.07
N GLN A 23 -40.14 11.22 -20.95
CA GLN A 23 -39.64 10.75 -19.65
C GLN A 23 -38.50 11.63 -19.16
N GLN A 24 -38.22 11.59 -17.85
CA GLN A 24 -37.24 12.47 -17.20
C GLN A 24 -35.83 12.38 -17.80
N GLN A 25 -35.45 11.25 -18.34
CA GLN A 25 -34.12 11.02 -18.93
C GLN A 25 -34.15 11.06 -20.49
N GLU A 26 -35.25 11.45 -21.06
CA GLU A 26 -35.43 11.64 -22.51
C GLU A 26 -35.56 13.13 -22.82
N ARG A 27 -35.19 13.50 -24.02
CA ARG A 27 -35.49 14.79 -24.64
C ARG A 27 -36.25 14.53 -25.95
N GLY A 28 -37.29 15.33 -26.15
CA GLY A 28 -38.08 15.24 -27.40
C GLY A 28 -37.61 16.28 -28.41
N ILE A 29 -37.25 15.85 -29.61
CA ILE A 29 -36.98 16.75 -30.74
C ILE A 29 -38.26 16.89 -31.52
N VAL A 30 -38.84 18.09 -31.55
CA VAL A 30 -40.07 18.38 -32.29
C VAL A 30 -39.73 18.88 -33.70
N LEU A 31 -40.18 18.13 -34.68
CA LEU A 31 -40.05 18.47 -36.10
C LEU A 31 -41.39 18.95 -36.65
N ARG A 32 -41.38 20.03 -37.39
CA ARG A 32 -42.53 20.49 -38.17
C ARG A 32 -42.26 20.32 -39.65
N LEU A 33 -43.01 19.42 -40.29
CA LEU A 33 -42.82 19.08 -41.71
C LEU A 33 -41.37 18.76 -42.06
N GLY A 34 -40.70 17.97 -41.18
CA GLY A 34 -39.28 17.58 -41.35
C GLY A 34 -38.24 18.61 -40.93
N LYS A 35 -38.65 19.84 -40.55
CA LYS A 35 -37.73 20.87 -40.09
C LYS A 35 -37.72 20.94 -38.55
N TYR A 36 -36.55 21.05 -37.93
CA TYR A 36 -36.42 21.28 -36.51
C TYR A 36 -37.15 22.53 -36.04
N LYS A 37 -37.98 22.39 -35.01
CA LYS A 37 -38.79 23.46 -34.44
C LYS A 37 -38.31 23.82 -33.02
N ALA A 38 -38.28 22.84 -32.14
CA ALA A 38 -38.00 23.08 -30.73
C ALA A 38 -37.57 21.76 -30.04
N LEU A 39 -36.91 21.89 -28.92
CA LEU A 39 -36.62 20.81 -27.99
C LEU A 39 -37.74 20.75 -26.94
N ALA A 40 -38.25 19.57 -26.68
CA ALA A 40 -39.27 19.30 -25.68
C ALA A 40 -38.60 18.75 -24.41
N ASP A 41 -38.86 19.43 -23.28
CA ASP A 41 -38.42 19.02 -21.96
C ASP A 41 -39.23 17.82 -21.43
N PRO A 42 -38.68 17.09 -20.42
CA PRO A 42 -39.39 16.03 -19.75
C PRO A 42 -40.76 16.53 -19.19
N GLY A 43 -41.76 15.73 -19.34
CA GLY A 43 -43.13 16.04 -18.94
C GLY A 43 -44.15 15.93 -20.07
N LEU A 44 -45.24 16.66 -19.93
CA LEU A 44 -46.35 16.67 -20.88
C LEU A 44 -46.11 17.75 -21.92
N ASN A 45 -46.01 17.34 -23.18
CA ASN A 45 -45.79 18.21 -24.32
C ASN A 45 -46.95 18.08 -25.32
N LEU A 46 -47.35 19.24 -25.87
CA LEU A 46 -48.36 19.31 -26.90
C LEU A 46 -47.71 19.39 -28.29
N VAL A 47 -47.97 18.42 -29.12
CA VAL A 47 -47.44 18.31 -30.47
C VAL A 47 -48.62 18.25 -31.44
N MET A 48 -48.65 19.10 -32.48
CA MET A 48 -49.72 19.06 -33.48
C MET A 48 -49.70 17.81 -34.28
N PRO A 49 -50.69 16.89 -34.16
CA PRO A 49 -50.75 15.70 -34.95
C PRO A 49 -50.82 16.06 -36.44
N TYR A 50 -50.25 15.21 -37.31
CA TYR A 50 -50.16 15.34 -38.77
C TYR A 50 -49.15 16.38 -39.32
N ILE A 51 -48.86 17.45 -38.56
CA ILE A 51 -47.94 18.53 -38.98
C ILE A 51 -46.58 18.39 -38.25
N GLU A 52 -46.65 17.97 -37.00
CA GLU A 52 -45.47 17.84 -36.16
C GLU A 52 -45.21 16.38 -35.78
N SER A 53 -43.94 15.99 -35.77
CA SER A 53 -43.48 14.71 -35.26
C SER A 53 -42.48 14.92 -34.10
N MET A 54 -42.40 13.97 -33.18
CA MET A 54 -41.48 14.01 -32.09
C MET A 54 -40.59 12.77 -32.10
N ILE A 55 -39.26 12.99 -32.11
CA ILE A 55 -38.25 11.97 -31.91
C ILE A 55 -37.81 12.06 -30.46
N LYS A 56 -37.79 10.94 -29.74
CA LYS A 56 -37.30 10.87 -28.37
C LYS A 56 -35.89 10.36 -28.35
N VAL A 57 -35.01 11.11 -27.73
CA VAL A 57 -33.58 10.78 -27.56
C VAL A 57 -33.30 10.50 -26.09
N ASP A 58 -32.70 9.37 -25.78
CA ASP A 58 -32.32 8.97 -24.43
C ASP A 58 -30.98 9.60 -24.07
N MET A 59 -30.96 10.35 -22.96
CA MET A 59 -29.81 11.12 -22.48
C MET A 59 -28.93 10.32 -21.48
N ARG A 60 -29.32 9.09 -21.18
CA ARG A 60 -28.54 8.24 -20.25
C ARG A 60 -27.21 7.83 -20.85
N GLU A 61 -26.27 7.47 -19.98
CA GLU A 61 -25.05 6.86 -20.40
C GLU A 61 -25.31 5.49 -21.05
N ARG A 62 -24.72 5.28 -22.18
CA ARG A 62 -24.83 4.04 -22.98
C ARG A 62 -23.44 3.48 -23.24
N VAL A 63 -23.42 2.21 -23.62
CA VAL A 63 -22.21 1.45 -23.87
C VAL A 63 -22.25 0.93 -25.33
N ILE A 64 -21.13 1.10 -26.03
CA ILE A 64 -20.87 0.50 -27.32
C ILE A 64 -19.68 -0.45 -27.18
N ASN A 65 -19.85 -1.68 -27.64
CA ASN A 65 -18.74 -2.61 -27.78
C ASN A 65 -18.05 -2.39 -29.12
N VAL A 66 -16.73 -2.26 -29.10
CA VAL A 66 -15.88 -2.20 -30.28
C VAL A 66 -15.46 -3.61 -30.63
N ASP A 67 -15.78 -4.06 -31.85
CA ASP A 67 -15.44 -5.41 -32.30
C ASP A 67 -13.92 -5.67 -32.26
N PRO A 68 -13.53 -6.92 -31.90
CA PRO A 68 -12.13 -7.30 -31.83
C PRO A 68 -11.38 -7.08 -33.12
N GLN A 69 -10.23 -6.43 -33.07
CA GLN A 69 -9.38 -6.18 -34.23
C GLN A 69 -7.99 -6.79 -34.06
N LYS A 70 -7.44 -7.29 -35.15
CA LYS A 70 -6.03 -7.69 -35.22
C LYS A 70 -5.17 -6.46 -35.52
N VAL A 71 -4.21 -6.20 -34.65
CA VAL A 71 -3.25 -5.10 -34.76
C VAL A 71 -1.84 -5.67 -34.60
N ILE A 72 -0.87 -5.09 -35.30
CA ILE A 72 0.53 -5.44 -35.19
C ILE A 72 1.19 -4.39 -34.30
N THR A 73 1.83 -4.83 -33.22
CA THR A 73 2.58 -3.97 -32.30
C THR A 73 3.93 -3.56 -32.90
N LYS A 74 4.62 -2.61 -32.27
CA LYS A 74 5.92 -2.10 -32.71
C LYS A 74 7.00 -3.18 -32.78
N ASP A 75 6.91 -4.19 -31.92
CA ASP A 75 7.79 -5.37 -31.90
C ASP A 75 7.33 -6.51 -32.82
N ASN A 76 6.44 -6.17 -33.77
CA ASN A 76 5.96 -7.07 -34.83
C ASN A 76 5.16 -8.29 -34.33
N VAL A 77 4.47 -8.15 -33.20
CA VAL A 77 3.57 -9.18 -32.69
C VAL A 77 2.13 -8.85 -33.09
N SER A 78 1.42 -9.82 -33.66
CA SER A 78 0.00 -9.67 -33.99
C SER A 78 -0.86 -9.92 -32.76
N VAL A 79 -1.58 -8.91 -32.29
CA VAL A 79 -2.47 -8.97 -31.12
C VAL A 79 -3.92 -8.72 -31.53
N THR A 80 -4.85 -9.38 -30.86
CA THR A 80 -6.28 -9.08 -31.00
C THR A 80 -6.70 -8.18 -29.84
N VAL A 81 -7.26 -7.01 -30.17
CA VAL A 81 -7.64 -5.99 -29.17
C VAL A 81 -9.10 -5.64 -29.37
N ASP A 82 -9.86 -5.58 -28.28
CA ASP A 82 -11.23 -5.07 -28.21
C ASP A 82 -11.34 -3.96 -27.16
N ALA A 83 -12.38 -3.14 -27.28
CA ALA A 83 -12.62 -2.03 -26.38
C ALA A 83 -14.12 -1.79 -26.17
N VAL A 84 -14.41 -1.01 -25.12
CA VAL A 84 -15.76 -0.56 -24.79
C VAL A 84 -15.76 0.94 -24.65
N ILE A 85 -16.75 1.59 -25.23
CA ILE A 85 -16.94 3.04 -25.21
C ILE A 85 -18.17 3.35 -24.37
N TYR A 86 -17.99 4.14 -23.32
CA TYR A 86 -19.08 4.72 -22.54
C TYR A 86 -19.33 6.15 -23.01
N TYR A 87 -20.56 6.44 -23.38
CA TYR A 87 -20.92 7.75 -23.90
C TYR A 87 -22.28 8.20 -23.41
N LYS A 88 -22.52 9.49 -23.43
CA LYS A 88 -23.81 10.09 -23.19
C LYS A 88 -24.10 11.21 -24.20
N ILE A 89 -25.33 11.36 -24.57
CA ILE A 89 -25.76 12.44 -25.43
C ILE A 89 -25.88 13.71 -24.61
N VAL A 90 -25.24 14.80 -25.03
CA VAL A 90 -25.27 16.11 -24.39
C VAL A 90 -26.18 17.05 -25.14
N ASP A 91 -26.08 17.04 -26.49
CA ASP A 91 -26.92 17.82 -27.36
C ASP A 91 -27.71 16.85 -28.27
N PRO A 92 -29.00 16.58 -27.96
CA PRO A 92 -29.79 15.62 -28.72
C PRO A 92 -30.06 16.08 -30.17
N VAL A 93 -30.05 17.39 -30.42
CA VAL A 93 -30.27 17.93 -31.77
C VAL A 93 -29.12 17.60 -32.68
N LYS A 94 -27.89 17.84 -32.21
CA LYS A 94 -26.68 17.47 -32.96
C LYS A 94 -26.53 15.97 -33.10
N ALA A 95 -26.84 15.21 -32.05
CA ALA A 95 -26.74 13.76 -32.11
C ALA A 95 -27.67 13.10 -33.14
N GLU A 96 -28.80 13.72 -33.45
CA GLU A 96 -29.78 13.20 -34.40
C GLU A 96 -29.54 13.67 -35.84
N PHE A 97 -28.94 14.89 -36.00
CA PHE A 97 -28.84 15.50 -37.35
C PHE A 97 -27.42 15.58 -37.91
N GLU A 98 -26.38 15.55 -37.08
CA GLU A 98 -24.98 15.67 -37.53
C GLU A 98 -24.37 14.29 -37.86
N VAL A 99 -24.90 13.21 -37.31
CA VAL A 99 -24.41 11.85 -37.57
C VAL A 99 -25.55 10.89 -37.77
N GLU A 100 -25.51 10.08 -38.84
CA GLU A 100 -26.55 9.11 -39.16
C GLU A 100 -26.58 7.94 -38.16
N ASP A 101 -25.43 7.37 -37.89
CA ASP A 101 -25.25 6.29 -36.89
C ASP A 101 -24.00 6.55 -36.07
N PHE A 102 -24.23 7.11 -34.90
CA PHE A 102 -23.16 7.37 -33.94
C PHE A 102 -22.42 6.09 -33.54
N GLY A 103 -23.14 4.98 -33.36
CA GLY A 103 -22.54 3.71 -32.93
C GLY A 103 -21.48 3.23 -33.91
N ASN A 104 -21.84 3.17 -35.18
CA ASN A 104 -20.93 2.75 -36.25
C ASN A 104 -19.77 3.73 -36.44
N ALA A 105 -20.06 5.04 -36.42
CA ALA A 105 -19.04 6.06 -36.56
C ALA A 105 -18.00 6.03 -35.41
N ALA A 106 -18.47 5.95 -34.17
CA ALA A 106 -17.62 5.85 -32.99
C ALA A 106 -16.79 4.55 -32.95
N THR A 107 -17.41 3.42 -33.32
CA THR A 107 -16.71 2.12 -33.42
C THR A 107 -15.58 2.17 -34.44
N THR A 108 -15.87 2.66 -35.65
CA THR A 108 -14.87 2.76 -36.72
C THR A 108 -13.71 3.70 -36.35
N LEU A 109 -14.05 4.83 -35.73
CA LEU A 109 -13.06 5.79 -35.22
C LEU A 109 -12.18 5.17 -34.10
N ALA A 110 -12.82 4.46 -33.18
CA ALA A 110 -12.11 3.77 -32.09
C ALA A 110 -11.18 2.68 -32.65
N GLN A 111 -11.65 1.87 -33.58
CA GLN A 111 -10.87 0.83 -34.24
C GLN A 111 -9.60 1.40 -34.90
N THR A 112 -9.77 2.50 -35.64
CA THR A 112 -8.64 3.15 -36.34
C THR A 112 -7.61 3.71 -35.35
N ASN A 113 -8.07 4.37 -34.27
CA ASN A 113 -7.20 4.92 -33.25
C ASN A 113 -6.54 3.86 -32.37
N LEU A 114 -7.27 2.78 -32.03
CA LEU A 114 -6.68 1.61 -31.35
C LEU A 114 -5.52 1.04 -32.15
N ARG A 115 -5.70 0.88 -33.48
CA ARG A 115 -4.64 0.38 -34.36
C ARG A 115 -3.39 1.28 -34.29
N ASN A 116 -3.58 2.58 -34.32
CA ASN A 116 -2.47 3.54 -34.26
C ASN A 116 -1.78 3.49 -32.90
N ILE A 117 -2.55 3.58 -31.79
CA ILE A 117 -2.01 3.64 -30.44
C ILE A 117 -1.28 2.33 -30.06
N VAL A 118 -1.83 1.18 -30.43
CA VAL A 118 -1.22 -0.13 -30.17
C VAL A 118 -0.03 -0.38 -31.10
N GLY A 119 -0.12 0.05 -32.36
CA GLY A 119 0.97 -0.09 -33.33
C GLY A 119 2.24 0.70 -32.95
N ASP A 120 2.11 1.79 -32.21
CA ASP A 120 3.23 2.59 -31.73
C ASP A 120 3.90 2.04 -30.48
N LYS A 121 3.31 1.01 -29.85
CA LYS A 121 3.78 0.42 -28.57
C LYS A 121 4.27 -1.01 -28.76
N THR A 122 5.18 -1.43 -27.87
CA THR A 122 5.54 -2.84 -27.76
C THR A 122 4.43 -3.63 -27.07
N LEU A 123 4.45 -4.95 -27.20
CA LEU A 123 3.47 -5.81 -26.56
C LEU A 123 3.47 -5.62 -25.02
N ASP A 124 4.63 -5.56 -24.41
CA ASP A 124 4.78 -5.38 -22.96
C ASP A 124 4.21 -4.02 -22.50
N GLU A 125 4.52 -2.94 -23.23
CA GLU A 125 3.94 -1.62 -22.97
C GLU A 125 2.41 -1.61 -23.17
N THR A 126 1.89 -2.33 -24.15
CA THR A 126 0.46 -2.42 -24.41
C THR A 126 -0.28 -3.15 -23.29
N LEU A 127 0.33 -4.18 -22.72
CA LEU A 127 -0.24 -4.93 -21.59
C LEU A 127 -0.16 -4.17 -20.27
N THR A 128 0.91 -3.40 -20.04
CA THR A 128 1.18 -2.71 -18.78
C THR A 128 0.61 -1.29 -18.72
N ALA A 129 0.57 -0.57 -19.85
CA ALA A 129 0.15 0.84 -19.92
C ALA A 129 -1.30 1.03 -20.41
N ARG A 130 -2.22 0.14 -20.03
CA ARG A 130 -3.65 0.19 -20.45
C ARG A 130 -4.31 1.52 -20.11
N ASP A 131 -4.03 2.08 -18.94
CA ASP A 131 -4.62 3.36 -18.51
C ASP A 131 -4.23 4.53 -19.43
N HIS A 132 -3.00 4.50 -19.94
CA HIS A 132 -2.53 5.50 -20.88
C HIS A 132 -3.23 5.35 -22.26
N ILE A 133 -3.43 4.10 -22.70
CA ILE A 133 -4.17 3.80 -23.94
C ILE A 133 -5.63 4.26 -23.80
N ASN A 134 -6.29 3.91 -22.71
CA ASN A 134 -7.67 4.30 -22.41
C ASN A 134 -7.83 5.83 -22.39
N THR A 135 -6.89 6.54 -21.76
CA THR A 135 -6.93 8.00 -21.67
C THR A 135 -6.74 8.66 -23.04
N ASN A 136 -5.76 8.22 -23.80
CA ASN A 136 -5.52 8.76 -25.15
C ASN A 136 -6.68 8.49 -26.09
N LEU A 137 -7.19 7.26 -26.07
CA LEU A 137 -8.33 6.88 -26.92
C LEU A 137 -9.57 7.69 -26.55
N ARG A 138 -9.84 7.88 -25.24
CA ARG A 138 -10.94 8.73 -24.79
C ARG A 138 -10.79 10.18 -25.28
N LEU A 139 -9.60 10.77 -25.20
CA LEU A 139 -9.37 12.15 -25.63
C LEU A 139 -9.63 12.33 -27.13
N VAL A 140 -9.10 11.43 -27.95
CA VAL A 140 -9.28 11.48 -29.40
C VAL A 140 -10.74 11.28 -29.79
N LEU A 141 -11.42 10.32 -29.13
CA LEU A 141 -12.83 10.08 -29.40
C LEU A 141 -13.70 11.24 -28.94
N ASP A 142 -13.47 11.79 -27.73
CA ASP A 142 -14.25 12.90 -27.19
C ASP A 142 -14.12 14.15 -28.06
N GLU A 143 -12.92 14.45 -28.56
CA GLU A 143 -12.67 15.57 -29.48
C GLU A 143 -13.47 15.40 -30.78
N ALA A 144 -13.44 14.22 -31.38
CA ALA A 144 -14.16 13.95 -32.64
C ALA A 144 -15.68 13.93 -32.42
N THR A 145 -16.17 13.36 -31.33
CA THR A 145 -17.61 13.18 -31.06
C THR A 145 -18.28 14.44 -30.52
N ASN A 146 -17.53 15.39 -30.01
CA ASN A 146 -18.06 16.65 -29.48
C ASN A 146 -18.83 17.43 -30.59
N GLY A 147 -18.35 17.40 -31.82
CA GLY A 147 -19.06 17.96 -32.98
C GLY A 147 -20.46 17.38 -33.15
N TRP A 148 -20.66 16.12 -32.83
CA TRP A 148 -21.94 15.40 -32.92
C TRP A 148 -22.82 15.53 -31.69
N GLY A 149 -22.45 16.38 -30.72
CA GLY A 149 -23.22 16.56 -29.49
C GLY A 149 -23.19 15.37 -28.52
N VAL A 150 -22.25 14.46 -28.68
CA VAL A 150 -22.07 13.27 -27.86
C VAL A 150 -20.76 13.39 -27.10
N LYS A 151 -20.81 13.11 -25.79
CA LYS A 151 -19.64 13.11 -24.91
C LYS A 151 -19.22 11.68 -24.60
N VAL A 152 -17.97 11.34 -24.90
CA VAL A 152 -17.35 10.09 -24.46
C VAL A 152 -16.87 10.26 -23.03
N THR A 153 -17.49 9.54 -22.09
CA THR A 153 -17.16 9.60 -20.67
C THR A 153 -15.94 8.78 -20.35
N ARG A 154 -15.88 7.56 -20.89
CA ARG A 154 -14.81 6.61 -20.64
C ARG A 154 -14.63 5.65 -21.80
N VAL A 155 -13.40 5.21 -22.00
CA VAL A 155 -13.06 4.14 -22.93
C VAL A 155 -12.18 3.14 -22.19
N GLU A 156 -12.47 1.87 -22.35
CA GLU A 156 -11.73 0.78 -21.71
C GLU A 156 -11.36 -0.28 -22.72
N VAL A 157 -10.07 -0.59 -22.79
CA VAL A 157 -9.60 -1.78 -23.51
C VAL A 157 -9.90 -3.00 -22.64
N GLN A 158 -10.73 -3.93 -23.14
CA GLN A 158 -11.14 -5.12 -22.41
C GLN A 158 -10.07 -6.20 -22.47
N LYS A 159 -9.72 -6.61 -23.67
CA LYS A 159 -8.86 -7.75 -23.91
C LYS A 159 -7.74 -7.39 -24.86
N ILE A 160 -6.55 -7.92 -24.59
CA ILE A 160 -5.40 -7.86 -25.48
C ILE A 160 -4.86 -9.28 -25.54
N ASP A 161 -5.14 -9.97 -26.64
CA ASP A 161 -4.79 -11.37 -26.84
C ASP A 161 -3.64 -11.49 -27.84
N PRO A 162 -2.42 -11.74 -27.37
CA PRO A 162 -1.32 -12.14 -28.24
C PRO A 162 -1.49 -13.62 -28.68
N PRO A 163 -0.76 -14.08 -29.71
CA PRO A 163 -0.71 -15.48 -30.07
C PRO A 163 -0.22 -16.36 -28.91
N PRO A 164 -0.74 -17.60 -28.79
CA PRO A 164 -0.40 -18.50 -27.67
C PRO A 164 1.10 -18.79 -27.57
N GLU A 165 1.80 -18.92 -28.69
CA GLU A 165 3.25 -19.13 -28.74
C GLU A 165 4.04 -18.01 -28.03
N ILE A 166 3.61 -16.78 -28.24
CA ILE A 166 4.21 -15.59 -27.58
C ILE A 166 3.88 -15.58 -26.09
N THR A 167 2.62 -15.89 -25.75
CA THR A 167 2.16 -15.96 -24.36
C THR A 167 2.97 -16.99 -23.55
N ASP A 168 3.22 -18.16 -24.14
CA ASP A 168 4.01 -19.22 -23.51
C ASP A 168 5.48 -18.80 -23.32
N ALA A 169 6.07 -18.20 -24.35
CA ALA A 169 7.44 -17.69 -24.27
C ALA A 169 7.59 -16.58 -23.20
N MET A 170 6.66 -15.63 -23.16
CA MET A 170 6.62 -14.58 -22.13
C MET A 170 6.43 -15.15 -20.72
N SER A 171 5.59 -16.16 -20.57
CA SER A 171 5.35 -16.84 -19.30
C SER A 171 6.62 -17.50 -18.77
N LEU A 172 7.37 -18.18 -19.63
CA LEU A 172 8.66 -18.77 -19.28
C LEU A 172 9.70 -17.70 -18.92
N GLN A 173 9.79 -16.64 -19.71
CA GLN A 173 10.70 -15.52 -19.42
C GLN A 173 10.36 -14.85 -18.09
N MET A 174 9.09 -14.54 -17.85
CA MET A 174 8.65 -13.94 -16.59
C MET A 174 8.90 -14.85 -15.39
N LYS A 175 8.71 -16.16 -15.55
CA LYS A 175 9.02 -17.13 -14.50
C LYS A 175 10.50 -17.11 -14.15
N ALA A 176 11.37 -17.19 -15.15
CA ALA A 176 12.82 -17.15 -14.95
C ALA A 176 13.29 -15.83 -14.33
N GLU A 177 12.70 -14.70 -14.75
CA GLU A 177 13.03 -13.40 -14.15
C GLU A 177 12.56 -13.29 -12.70
N ARG A 178 11.35 -13.78 -12.38
CA ARG A 178 10.85 -13.83 -10.99
C ARG A 178 11.71 -14.73 -10.11
N GLU A 179 12.12 -15.90 -10.60
CA GLU A 179 13.04 -16.79 -9.89
C GLU A 179 14.39 -16.12 -9.63
N LYS A 180 14.96 -15.46 -10.65
CA LYS A 180 16.20 -14.69 -10.49
C LYS A 180 16.06 -13.59 -9.45
N ARG A 181 15.00 -12.79 -9.52
CA ARG A 181 14.74 -11.74 -8.52
C ARG A 181 14.53 -12.31 -7.12
N ALA A 182 13.81 -13.42 -6.99
CA ALA A 182 13.61 -14.10 -5.71
C ALA A 182 14.94 -14.55 -5.09
N HIS A 183 15.84 -15.15 -5.88
CA HIS A 183 17.17 -15.55 -5.42
C HIS A 183 18.03 -14.35 -4.99
N ILE A 184 18.00 -13.25 -5.76
CA ILE A 184 18.73 -12.03 -5.40
C ILE A 184 18.20 -11.47 -4.08
N LEU A 185 16.88 -11.33 -3.96
CA LEU A 185 16.24 -10.79 -2.74
C LEU A 185 16.51 -11.67 -1.51
N GLN A 186 16.51 -12.99 -1.71
CA GLN A 186 16.85 -13.95 -0.65
C GLN A 186 18.31 -13.81 -0.20
N ALA A 187 19.23 -13.69 -1.15
CA ALA A 187 20.65 -13.50 -0.85
C ALA A 187 20.92 -12.17 -0.16
N GLU A 188 20.27 -11.09 -0.61
CA GLU A 188 20.34 -9.78 0.04
C GLU A 188 19.74 -9.81 1.44
N GLY A 189 18.62 -10.52 1.62
CA GLY A 189 17.98 -10.71 2.92
C GLY A 189 18.88 -11.46 3.91
N ILE A 190 19.53 -12.52 3.49
CA ILE A 190 20.50 -13.28 4.30
C ILE A 190 21.69 -12.37 4.65
N LYS A 191 22.27 -11.69 3.67
CA LYS A 191 23.38 -10.75 3.90
C LYS A 191 23.02 -9.69 4.92
N GLN A 192 21.84 -9.06 4.78
CA GLN A 192 21.39 -8.02 5.70
C GLN A 192 21.13 -8.57 7.10
N SER A 193 20.56 -9.77 7.19
CA SER A 193 20.36 -10.48 8.46
C SER A 193 21.68 -10.72 9.18
N ASP A 194 22.68 -11.26 8.46
CA ASP A 194 24.00 -11.57 8.99
C ASP A 194 24.72 -10.30 9.48
N ILE A 195 24.66 -9.23 8.70
CA ILE A 195 25.21 -7.91 9.09
C ILE A 195 24.55 -7.41 10.37
N THR A 196 23.21 -7.40 10.41
CA THR A 196 22.45 -6.91 11.56
C THR A 196 22.72 -7.75 12.81
N GLN A 197 22.86 -9.08 12.65
CA GLN A 197 23.20 -9.98 13.73
C GLN A 197 24.62 -9.73 14.26
N ALA A 198 25.58 -9.56 13.36
CA ALA A 198 26.98 -9.25 13.74
C ALA A 198 27.10 -7.89 14.45
N GLU A 199 26.40 -6.87 13.95
CA GLU A 199 26.33 -5.56 14.61
C GLU A 199 25.64 -5.64 15.97
N GLY A 200 24.58 -6.42 16.10
CA GLY A 200 23.91 -6.68 17.37
C GLY A 200 24.81 -7.35 18.38
N GLN A 201 25.55 -8.38 17.96
CA GLN A 201 26.54 -9.06 18.81
C GLN A 201 27.67 -8.11 19.25
N LYS A 202 28.25 -7.37 18.31
CA LYS A 202 29.28 -6.37 18.61
C LYS A 202 28.79 -5.34 19.64
N ASN A 203 27.60 -4.79 19.43
CA ASN A 203 27.03 -3.81 20.34
C ASN A 203 26.74 -4.41 21.73
N ALA A 204 26.24 -5.65 21.77
CA ALA A 204 26.03 -6.36 23.03
C ALA A 204 27.32 -6.60 23.80
N GLU A 205 28.41 -7.00 23.13
CA GLU A 205 29.74 -7.18 23.77
C GLU A 205 30.32 -5.86 24.27
N ILE A 206 30.20 -4.79 23.47
CA ILE A 206 30.67 -3.45 23.90
C ILE A 206 29.89 -2.98 25.14
N LEU A 207 28.56 -3.09 25.13
CA LEU A 207 27.73 -2.70 26.28
C LEU A 207 28.03 -3.52 27.52
N LYS A 208 28.25 -4.83 27.35
CA LYS A 208 28.63 -5.73 28.44
C LYS A 208 30.01 -5.33 29.04
N ALA A 209 31.02 -5.12 28.18
CA ALA A 209 32.35 -4.70 28.62
C ALA A 209 32.31 -3.34 29.30
N GLN A 210 31.54 -2.38 28.79
CA GLN A 210 31.32 -1.08 29.42
C GLN A 210 30.63 -1.23 30.78
N GLY A 211 29.59 -2.06 30.88
CA GLY A 211 28.90 -2.35 32.13
C GLY A 211 29.79 -2.99 33.17
N ASP A 212 30.60 -3.97 32.76
CA ASP A 212 31.59 -4.62 33.66
C ASP A 212 32.68 -3.64 34.14
N ALA A 213 33.17 -2.78 33.24
CA ALA A 213 34.13 -1.73 33.61
C ALA A 213 33.53 -0.73 34.61
N GLN A 214 32.32 -0.25 34.32
CA GLN A 214 31.60 0.66 35.20
C GLN A 214 31.31 0.03 36.56
N ALA A 215 30.89 -1.25 36.58
CA ALA A 215 30.65 -1.99 37.81
C ALA A 215 31.93 -2.15 38.65
N LYS A 216 33.09 -2.39 38.01
CA LYS A 216 34.39 -2.46 38.72
C LYS A 216 34.78 -1.12 39.32
N ILE A 217 34.62 -0.02 38.57
CA ILE A 217 34.91 1.34 39.07
C ILE A 217 34.01 1.66 40.27
N LEU A 218 32.69 1.45 40.13
CA LEU A 218 31.75 1.71 41.23
C LEU A 218 32.02 0.87 42.49
N ARG A 219 32.45 -0.39 42.33
CA ARG A 219 32.85 -1.24 43.46
C ARG A 219 34.10 -0.72 44.12
N ALA A 220 35.13 -0.36 43.33
CA ALA A 220 36.37 0.20 43.87
C ALA A 220 36.15 1.53 44.60
N ASP A 221 35.31 2.43 44.04
CA ASP A 221 34.94 3.68 44.70
C ASP A 221 34.15 3.45 46.00
N ALA A 222 33.23 2.49 45.97
CA ALA A 222 32.47 2.12 47.16
C ALA A 222 33.37 1.52 48.26
N GLU A 223 34.30 0.64 47.88
CA GLU A 223 35.31 0.05 48.83
C GLU A 223 36.23 1.13 49.36
N ALA A 224 36.76 2.02 48.51
CA ALA A 224 37.60 3.14 48.96
C ALA A 224 36.83 4.07 49.91
N GLY A 225 35.58 4.40 49.60
CA GLY A 225 34.72 5.20 50.49
C GLY A 225 34.36 4.48 51.79
N ALA A 226 34.22 3.18 51.79
CA ALA A 226 34.03 2.38 53.01
C ALA A 226 35.28 2.39 53.89
N ILE A 227 36.46 2.15 53.28
CA ILE A 227 37.74 2.17 53.99
C ILE A 227 37.97 3.55 54.56
N GLN A 228 37.73 4.63 53.80
CA GLN A 228 37.89 6.00 54.30
C GLN A 228 36.99 6.28 55.52
N ARG A 229 35.72 5.90 55.46
CA ARG A 229 34.77 6.07 56.58
C ARG A 229 35.16 5.24 57.79
N VAL A 230 35.65 4.03 57.59
CA VAL A 230 36.18 3.20 58.71
C VAL A 230 37.40 3.82 59.30
N ALA A 231 38.33 4.32 58.48
CA ALA A 231 39.56 4.99 58.98
C ALA A 231 39.23 6.28 59.75
N GLU A 232 38.31 7.11 59.26
CA GLU A 232 37.82 8.31 59.93
C GLU A 232 37.15 7.98 61.29
N ALA A 233 36.31 6.94 61.30
CA ALA A 233 35.65 6.47 62.53
C ALA A 233 36.66 5.89 63.50
N ALA A 234 37.65 5.14 63.01
CA ALA A 234 38.75 4.62 63.85
C ALA A 234 39.54 5.75 64.46
N ASN A 235 39.97 6.76 63.72
CA ASN A 235 40.70 7.90 64.21
C ASN A 235 39.91 8.74 65.23
N LYS A 236 38.56 8.75 65.13
CA LYS A 236 37.69 9.58 65.98
C LYS A 236 37.24 8.88 67.26
N TYR A 237 37.09 7.58 67.26
CA TYR A 237 36.42 6.81 68.32
C TYR A 237 37.23 5.59 68.83
N PHE A 238 38.42 5.28 68.27
CA PHE A 238 39.15 4.05 68.58
C PHE A 238 40.18 4.28 69.68
N ASP A 239 39.72 4.21 70.91
CA ASP A 239 40.60 4.22 72.08
C ASP A 239 41.27 2.84 72.24
N GLN A 240 42.39 2.75 73.05
CA GLN A 240 43.17 1.51 73.27
C GLN A 240 42.28 0.30 73.66
N LYS A 241 41.23 0.54 74.44
CA LYS A 241 40.27 -0.51 74.85
C LYS A 241 39.45 -1.04 73.69
N ALA A 242 39.04 -0.19 72.71
CA ALA A 242 38.31 -0.58 71.53
C ALA A 242 39.15 -1.40 70.54
N GLN A 243 40.46 -1.11 70.44
CA GLN A 243 41.39 -1.90 69.62
C GLN A 243 41.56 -3.32 70.21
N ALA A 244 41.62 -3.48 71.50
CA ALA A 244 41.70 -4.79 72.11
C ALA A 244 40.43 -5.61 71.91
N TRP A 245 39.24 -4.97 71.94
CA TRP A 245 37.96 -5.63 71.72
C TRP A 245 37.76 -6.08 70.26
N GLU A 246 38.18 -5.26 69.29
CA GLU A 246 38.10 -5.58 67.89
C GLU A 246 39.07 -6.72 67.50
N ARG A 247 40.26 -6.74 68.08
CA ARG A 247 41.21 -7.88 67.94
C ARG A 247 40.61 -9.17 68.46
N LEU A 248 39.88 -9.16 69.55
CA LEU A 248 39.19 -10.32 70.11
C LEU A 248 38.02 -10.78 69.15
N ARG A 249 37.27 -9.85 68.60
CA ARG A 249 36.18 -10.13 67.72
C ARG A 249 36.66 -10.73 66.38
N VAL A 250 37.72 -10.20 65.80
CA VAL A 250 38.35 -10.74 64.60
C VAL A 250 38.90 -12.12 64.84
N SER A 251 39.54 -12.34 65.99
CA SER A 251 40.09 -13.66 66.37
C SER A 251 38.95 -14.68 66.58
N GLU A 252 37.81 -14.28 67.16
CA GLU A 252 36.62 -15.13 67.30
C GLU A 252 36.05 -15.54 65.94
N SER A 253 35.96 -14.59 65.02
CA SER A 253 35.46 -14.85 63.67
C SER A 253 36.33 -15.81 62.85
N VAL A 254 37.64 -15.65 63.02
CA VAL A 254 38.66 -16.51 62.38
C VAL A 254 38.65 -17.91 63.00
N LEU A 255 38.50 -18.05 64.27
CA LEU A 255 38.45 -19.34 64.96
C LEU A 255 37.14 -20.08 64.77
N LYS A 256 36.05 -19.38 64.57
CA LYS A 256 34.68 -19.98 64.31
C LYS A 256 34.61 -20.72 63.00
N ASN A 257 35.44 -20.38 62.00
CA ASN A 257 35.39 -20.96 60.64
C ASN A 257 36.24 -22.24 60.47
N ASN A 258 36.59 -22.93 61.50
CA ASN A 258 37.22 -24.28 61.53
C ASN A 258 38.48 -24.46 60.66
N THR A 259 39.23 -23.39 60.40
CA THR A 259 40.46 -23.40 59.59
C THR A 259 41.64 -23.55 60.51
N LYS A 260 42.53 -24.51 60.30
CA LYS A 260 43.75 -24.68 61.05
C LYS A 260 44.71 -23.56 60.71
N TYR A 261 44.95 -22.67 61.65
CA TYR A 261 45.95 -21.60 61.51
C TYR A 261 47.23 -21.97 62.27
N VAL A 262 48.35 -21.89 61.60
CA VAL A 262 49.69 -21.99 62.25
C VAL A 262 50.13 -20.54 62.56
N LEU A 263 50.05 -20.15 63.75
CA LEU A 263 50.49 -18.81 64.23
C LEU A 263 51.93 -18.88 64.74
N PRO A 264 52.84 -17.99 64.32
CA PRO A 264 54.14 -17.89 64.90
C PRO A 264 53.98 -17.41 66.34
N THR A 265 54.83 -17.93 67.27
CA THR A 265 54.79 -17.65 68.68
C THR A 265 54.98 -16.17 69.05
N SER A 266 55.45 -15.35 68.12
CA SER A 266 55.63 -13.89 68.29
C SER A 266 54.41 -13.07 67.76
N SER A 267 53.30 -13.66 67.41
CA SER A 267 52.17 -12.92 66.93
C SER A 267 51.36 -12.28 68.07
N ASP A 268 50.93 -11.05 67.87
CA ASP A 268 50.06 -10.31 68.80
C ASP A 268 48.78 -11.09 69.21
N ILE A 269 48.30 -12.02 68.37
CA ILE A 269 47.11 -12.85 68.64
C ILE A 269 47.40 -13.88 69.75
N VAL A 270 48.63 -14.43 69.81
CA VAL A 270 49.02 -15.36 70.83
C VAL A 270 49.08 -14.65 72.23
N ASN A 271 49.57 -13.42 72.25
CA ASN A 271 49.62 -12.59 73.48
C ASN A 271 48.19 -12.18 73.95
N VAL A 272 47.27 -11.91 73.05
CA VAL A 272 45.87 -11.56 73.36
C VAL A 272 45.11 -12.75 73.90
N LEU A 273 45.37 -13.95 73.39
CA LEU A 273 44.71 -15.18 73.85
C LEU A 273 45.37 -15.80 75.07
N ASN A 274 46.46 -15.20 75.59
CA ASN A 274 47.16 -15.65 76.75
C ASN A 274 47.59 -17.13 76.72
N LEU A 275 47.93 -17.63 75.55
CA LEU A 275 48.29 -19.05 75.31
C LEU A 275 49.70 -19.40 75.75
N GLU A 276 50.48 -18.41 76.24
CA GLU A 276 51.84 -18.56 76.67
C GLU A 276 51.99 -18.84 78.23
N GLY A 277 50.80 -18.94 78.88
CA GLY A 277 50.78 -18.98 80.34
C GLY A 277 50.85 -20.35 81.06
N ASP A 278 50.73 -21.47 80.31
CA ASP A 278 50.82 -22.78 81.00
C ASP A 278 51.64 -23.76 80.14
N GLY A 279 52.78 -24.12 80.62
CA GLY A 279 53.85 -24.91 80.01
C GLY A 279 53.42 -26.30 79.46
N LYS A 280 52.39 -26.41 78.63
CA LYS A 280 52.09 -27.62 77.88
C LYS A 280 52.57 -27.46 76.47
N THR A 281 53.70 -28.07 76.15
CA THR A 281 54.26 -28.24 74.83
C THR A 281 53.24 -28.85 73.90
N PHE A 282 52.79 -28.06 72.88
CA PHE A 282 52.07 -28.58 71.79
C PHE A 282 53.01 -29.43 70.90
N THR A 283 52.86 -30.75 70.91
CA THR A 283 53.53 -31.61 69.97
C THR A 283 52.94 -31.39 68.57
N PRO A 284 53.77 -31.13 67.58
CA PRO A 284 53.29 -31.00 66.20
C PRO A 284 52.79 -32.39 65.69
N ILE A 285 51.60 -32.46 65.20
CA ILE A 285 51.05 -33.63 64.51
C ILE A 285 51.83 -33.80 63.21
N LYS A 286 52.70 -34.80 63.16
CA LYS A 286 53.27 -35.30 61.91
C LYS A 286 52.16 -35.83 61.00
N LYS A 287 52.29 -35.57 59.65
CA LYS A 287 51.39 -36.01 58.58
C LYS A 287 50.88 -37.39 58.76
#